data_1cb08f4d131b9ba1060c95fb142c846f
#
_entry.id   1cb08f4d131b9ba1060c95fb142c846f
#
_cell.length_a   1.000
_cell.length_b   1.000
_cell.length_c   1.000
_cell.angle_alpha   90.00
_cell.angle_beta   90.00
_cell.angle_gamma   90.00
#
_symmetry.space_group_name_H-M   'P 1'
#
loop_
_entity.id
_entity.type
_entity.pdbx_description
1 polymer ?
#
loop_
_entity_poly.entity_id
_entity_poly.type
_entity_poly.pdbx_seq_one_letter_code
_entity_poly.pdbx_strand_id
1 'polypeptide(L)'
;MTEFSIYQINTDRDNNRVCFLGLDTLERFQHSKEVDPVLYDRVYDGKLDCNSLETIYEKFNINHPADYKGRSLSVSDVVEIRESDTLNPGFYFVDSIGFKSIPFDKSLCKEPVEAGSGKISVLLVEPNKYPKMIEIDDTLEAMQAVVGGDIEEYMPFEDEVAIICNEEGKVNGLTPNRTVYGEPQAVGSVRCV
;
A
#
# COMPACT_ATOMS: atom_id res chain seq x y z
N MET A 1 20.72 -0.53 -21.90
CA MET A 1 20.28 -0.93 -20.54
C MET A 1 19.97 0.34 -19.75
N THR A 2 18.83 0.40 -19.07
CA THR A 2 18.41 1.59 -18.31
C THR A 2 18.36 1.27 -16.82
N GLU A 3 19.05 2.05 -15.99
CA GLU A 3 18.95 2.01 -14.54
C GLU A 3 17.95 3.05 -14.07
N PHE A 4 17.02 2.63 -13.21
CA PHE A 4 15.94 3.51 -12.74
C PHE A 4 15.53 3.20 -11.30
N SER A 5 14.80 4.16 -10.72
CA SER A 5 14.13 3.99 -9.42
C SER A 5 12.66 4.39 -9.57
N ILE A 6 11.79 3.81 -8.76
CA ILE A 6 10.37 4.17 -8.69
C ILE A 6 10.08 4.74 -7.31
N TYR A 7 9.36 5.85 -7.30
CA TYR A 7 8.88 6.54 -6.11
C TYR A 7 7.36 6.59 -6.15
N GLN A 8 6.72 6.23 -5.06
CA GLN A 8 5.26 6.22 -4.93
C GLN A 8 4.81 7.02 -3.72
N ILE A 9 3.69 7.72 -3.85
CA ILE A 9 3.11 8.45 -2.73
C ILE A 9 2.68 7.46 -1.65
N ASN A 10 3.14 7.72 -0.43
CA ASN A 10 2.68 7.04 0.77
C ASN A 10 1.37 7.70 1.23
N THR A 11 0.29 6.95 1.21
CA THR A 11 -1.06 7.45 1.51
C THR A 11 -1.22 7.94 2.95
N ASP A 12 -0.43 7.43 3.90
CA ASP A 12 -0.46 7.86 5.29
C ASP A 12 0.08 9.28 5.49
N ARG A 13 0.87 9.77 4.52
CA ARG A 13 1.40 11.14 4.52
C ARG A 13 0.67 12.09 3.57
N ASP A 14 -0.21 11.55 2.74
CA ASP A 14 -0.94 12.32 1.72
C ASP A 14 -2.20 13.00 2.28
N ASN A 15 -2.00 13.95 3.19
CA ASN A 15 -3.10 14.71 3.80
C ASN A 15 -3.93 15.50 2.78
N ASN A 16 -3.34 15.84 1.64
CA ASN A 16 -3.99 16.62 0.58
C ASN A 16 -4.69 15.73 -0.46
N ARG A 17 -4.58 14.40 -0.34
CA ARG A 17 -5.17 13.43 -1.27
C ARG A 17 -4.77 13.67 -2.72
N VAL A 18 -3.46 13.88 -2.93
CA VAL A 18 -2.90 14.14 -4.27
C VAL A 18 -2.47 12.85 -4.99
N CYS A 19 -2.50 11.71 -4.32
CA CYS A 19 -2.27 10.41 -4.93
C CYS A 19 -3.25 10.17 -6.08
N PHE A 20 -2.75 9.71 -7.21
CA PHE A 20 -3.48 9.50 -8.48
C PHE A 20 -3.93 10.77 -9.21
N LEU A 21 -3.48 11.95 -8.81
CA LEU A 21 -3.78 13.20 -9.50
C LEU A 21 -2.66 13.57 -10.48
N GLY A 22 -3.04 14.01 -11.69
CA GLY A 22 -2.12 14.59 -12.66
C GLY A 22 -1.68 16.01 -12.27
N LEU A 23 -0.57 16.49 -12.84
CA LEU A 23 0.02 17.81 -12.52
C LEU A 23 -0.95 18.98 -12.67
N ASP A 24 -1.83 18.94 -13.66
CA ASP A 24 -2.81 20.02 -13.85
C ASP A 24 -3.86 20.08 -12.73
N THR A 25 -4.03 18.99 -12.01
CA THR A 25 -4.98 18.89 -10.91
C THR A 25 -4.34 19.22 -9.56
N LEU A 26 -3.04 19.02 -9.40
CA LEU A 26 -2.31 19.29 -8.15
C LEU A 26 -2.52 20.73 -7.66
N GLU A 27 -2.51 21.71 -8.57
CA GLU A 27 -2.68 23.11 -8.21
C GLU A 27 -4.01 23.39 -7.46
N ARG A 28 -5.05 22.61 -7.72
CA ARG A 28 -6.35 22.76 -7.04
C ARG A 28 -6.33 22.27 -5.61
N PHE A 29 -5.50 21.25 -5.30
CA PHE A 29 -5.50 20.58 -4.01
C PHE A 29 -4.40 21.08 -3.08
N GLN A 30 -3.25 21.46 -3.62
CA GLN A 30 -2.11 21.89 -2.81
C GLN A 30 -1.65 23.34 -3.07
N HIS A 31 -2.38 24.08 -3.95
CA HIS A 31 -2.05 25.45 -4.35
C HIS A 31 -0.66 25.62 -5.01
N SER A 32 -0.09 24.52 -5.50
CA SER A 32 1.20 24.48 -6.21
C SER A 32 1.18 23.36 -7.25
N LYS A 33 1.93 23.52 -8.34
CA LYS A 33 2.22 22.44 -9.32
C LYS A 33 3.47 21.65 -8.93
N GLU A 34 4.14 22.02 -7.88
CA GLU A 34 5.35 21.35 -7.43
C GLU A 34 4.99 20.01 -6.79
N VAL A 35 5.73 18.98 -7.17
CA VAL A 35 5.61 17.66 -6.58
C VAL A 35 6.41 17.65 -5.29
N ASP A 36 5.75 17.37 -4.14
CA ASP A 36 6.39 17.36 -2.83
C ASP A 36 7.06 16.00 -2.56
N PRO A 37 8.40 15.91 -2.55
CA PRO A 37 9.11 14.65 -2.38
C PRO A 37 8.91 14.00 -0.99
N VAL A 38 8.52 14.77 0.03
CA VAL A 38 8.28 14.26 1.40
C VAL A 38 7.15 13.23 1.45
N LEU A 39 6.22 13.31 0.48
CA LEU A 39 5.10 12.38 0.37
C LEU A 39 5.52 11.00 -0.16
N TYR A 40 6.71 10.89 -0.78
CA TYR A 40 7.09 9.70 -1.54
C TYR A 40 7.99 8.76 -0.77
N ASP A 41 7.77 7.47 -1.01
CA ASP A 41 8.68 6.39 -0.67
C ASP A 41 9.38 5.89 -1.95
N ARG A 42 10.67 5.55 -1.83
CA ARG A 42 11.38 4.85 -2.90
C ARG A 42 11.07 3.36 -2.82
N VAL A 43 10.23 2.88 -3.72
CA VAL A 43 9.69 1.50 -3.66
C VAL A 43 10.44 0.49 -4.51
N TYR A 44 11.31 0.93 -5.42
CA TYR A 44 12.07 0.03 -6.28
C TYR A 44 13.31 0.67 -6.87
N ASP A 45 14.36 -0.13 -7.00
CA ASP A 45 15.56 0.15 -7.78
C ASP A 45 15.82 -1.02 -8.74
N GLY A 46 16.00 -0.73 -10.02
CA GLY A 46 16.19 -1.80 -10.99
C GLY A 46 16.90 -1.39 -12.26
N LYS A 47 17.07 -2.41 -13.11
CA LYS A 47 17.61 -2.28 -14.45
C LYS A 47 16.69 -2.99 -15.45
N LEU A 48 16.43 -2.34 -16.56
CA LEU A 48 15.59 -2.88 -17.62
C LEU A 48 16.21 -2.54 -18.97
N ASP A 49 16.17 -3.47 -19.90
CA ASP A 49 16.50 -3.16 -21.29
C ASP A 49 15.29 -2.52 -21.96
N CYS A 50 15.24 -1.19 -21.89
CA CYS A 50 14.15 -0.40 -22.43
C CYS A 50 14.67 0.89 -23.08
N ASN A 51 13.88 1.44 -23.98
CA ASN A 51 14.16 2.68 -24.71
C ASN A 51 13.08 3.75 -24.51
N SER A 52 12.10 3.49 -23.69
CA SER A 52 11.03 4.44 -23.37
C SER A 52 10.53 4.27 -21.92
N LEU A 53 9.95 5.32 -21.39
CA LEU A 53 9.31 5.30 -20.05
C LEU A 53 8.03 4.46 -20.07
N GLU A 54 7.35 4.39 -21.21
CA GLU A 54 6.15 3.56 -21.40
C GLU A 54 6.48 2.08 -21.22
N THR A 55 7.67 1.62 -21.60
CA THR A 55 8.11 0.23 -21.38
C THR A 55 8.25 -0.07 -19.88
N ILE A 56 8.75 0.90 -19.09
CA ILE A 56 8.80 0.78 -17.64
C ILE A 56 7.37 0.73 -17.10
N TYR A 57 6.48 1.62 -17.56
CA TYR A 57 5.09 1.66 -17.14
C TYR A 57 4.38 0.31 -17.40
N GLU A 58 4.49 -0.24 -18.61
CA GLU A 58 3.92 -1.54 -18.95
C GLU A 58 4.46 -2.66 -18.06
N LYS A 59 5.79 -2.68 -17.84
CA LYS A 59 6.42 -3.71 -17.00
C LYS A 59 5.86 -3.71 -15.59
N PHE A 60 5.64 -2.54 -15.00
CA PHE A 60 5.14 -2.38 -13.62
C PHE A 60 3.62 -2.33 -13.50
N ASN A 61 2.90 -2.62 -14.58
CA ASN A 61 1.44 -2.80 -14.59
C ASN A 61 1.01 -4.21 -15.01
N ILE A 62 1.79 -4.90 -15.87
CA ILE A 62 1.37 -6.18 -16.45
C ILE A 62 2.16 -7.35 -15.86
N ASN A 63 3.46 -7.17 -15.63
CA ASN A 63 4.34 -8.26 -15.23
C ASN A 63 5.43 -7.75 -14.28
N HIS A 64 5.04 -7.48 -13.05
CA HIS A 64 5.93 -6.98 -12.00
C HIS A 64 7.14 -7.91 -11.79
N PRO A 65 8.35 -7.37 -11.52
CA PRO A 65 9.44 -8.15 -10.96
C PRO A 65 9.01 -8.80 -9.63
N ALA A 66 9.54 -9.99 -9.34
CA ALA A 66 9.17 -10.73 -8.12
C ALA A 66 9.61 -10.03 -6.82
N ASP A 67 10.59 -9.14 -6.91
CA ASP A 67 11.11 -8.33 -5.82
C ASP A 67 10.45 -6.94 -5.70
N TYR A 68 9.47 -6.65 -6.56
CA TYR A 68 8.71 -5.40 -6.51
C TYR A 68 7.61 -5.47 -5.45
N LYS A 69 7.69 -4.60 -4.46
CA LYS A 69 6.73 -4.53 -3.35
C LYS A 69 5.75 -3.34 -3.45
N GLY A 70 5.94 -2.48 -4.44
CA GLY A 70 5.04 -1.33 -4.67
C GLY A 70 3.73 -1.73 -5.36
N ARG A 71 2.77 -0.80 -5.36
CA ARG A 71 1.57 -0.93 -6.19
C ARG A 71 1.88 -0.75 -7.67
N SER A 72 0.97 -1.15 -8.56
CA SER A 72 1.09 -0.85 -10.00
C SER A 72 1.44 0.62 -10.24
N LEU A 73 2.33 0.88 -11.18
CA LEU A 73 2.77 2.23 -11.51
C LEU A 73 1.58 3.05 -12.04
N SER A 74 1.32 4.20 -11.44
CA SER A 74 0.09 4.96 -11.65
C SER A 74 0.36 6.45 -11.75
N VAL A 75 -0.65 7.21 -12.18
CA VAL A 75 -0.61 8.69 -12.14
C VAL A 75 -0.19 9.16 -10.76
N SER A 76 0.61 10.18 -10.67
CA SER A 76 1.32 10.74 -9.53
C SER A 76 2.61 10.03 -9.09
N ASP A 77 2.92 8.86 -9.61
CA ASP A 77 4.20 8.22 -9.32
C ASP A 77 5.36 8.92 -10.04
N VAL A 78 6.57 8.72 -9.55
CA VAL A 78 7.77 9.31 -10.14
C VAL A 78 8.76 8.19 -10.52
N VAL A 79 9.28 8.26 -11.74
CA VAL A 79 10.34 7.39 -12.25
C VAL A 79 11.61 8.21 -12.37
N GLU A 80 12.66 7.83 -11.67
CA GLU A 80 14.01 8.36 -11.87
C GLU A 80 14.76 7.53 -12.90
N ILE A 81 15.26 8.14 -13.96
CA ILE A 81 16.26 7.54 -14.82
C ILE A 81 17.62 7.98 -14.30
N ARG A 82 18.41 7.02 -13.81
CA ARG A 82 19.75 7.27 -13.28
C ARG A 82 20.80 7.19 -14.36
N GLU A 83 20.71 6.15 -15.19
CA GLU A 83 21.62 5.92 -16.33
C GLU A 83 20.87 5.19 -17.43
N SER A 84 21.08 5.60 -18.67
CA SER A 84 20.48 4.95 -19.84
C SER A 84 21.23 5.30 -21.11
N ASP A 85 21.31 4.34 -22.04
CA ASP A 85 21.85 4.56 -23.38
C ASP A 85 20.89 5.36 -24.29
N THR A 86 19.61 5.44 -23.92
CA THR A 86 18.53 5.95 -24.77
C THR A 86 17.67 7.04 -24.15
N LEU A 87 17.55 7.06 -22.82
CA LEU A 87 16.74 8.01 -22.07
C LEU A 87 17.62 9.03 -21.36
N ASN A 88 17.15 10.26 -21.26
CA ASN A 88 17.87 11.28 -20.49
C ASN A 88 17.74 11.00 -18.99
N PRO A 89 18.83 11.08 -18.20
CA PRO A 89 18.74 11.03 -16.76
C PRO A 89 17.86 12.16 -16.21
N GLY A 90 17.09 11.86 -15.16
CA GLY A 90 16.17 12.82 -14.54
C GLY A 90 14.98 12.16 -13.90
N PHE A 91 14.07 12.99 -13.39
CA PHE A 91 12.84 12.54 -12.74
C PHE A 91 11.64 12.80 -13.64
N TYR A 92 10.78 11.81 -13.75
CA TYR A 92 9.64 11.80 -14.63
C TYR A 92 8.38 11.42 -13.86
N PHE A 93 7.50 12.39 -13.74
CA PHE A 93 6.19 12.20 -13.14
C PHE A 93 5.26 11.47 -14.13
N VAL A 94 4.58 10.45 -13.65
CA VAL A 94 3.52 9.78 -14.40
C VAL A 94 2.28 10.68 -14.37
N ASP A 95 1.98 11.31 -15.49
CA ASP A 95 0.84 12.21 -15.64
C ASP A 95 -0.38 11.47 -16.21
N SER A 96 -1.51 12.13 -16.29
CA SER A 96 -2.75 11.61 -16.89
C SER A 96 -2.54 11.16 -18.35
N ILE A 97 -1.59 11.77 -19.05
CA ILE A 97 -1.14 11.36 -20.37
C ILE A 97 0.39 11.40 -20.41
N GLY A 98 1.00 10.20 -20.43
CA GLY A 98 2.44 10.04 -20.55
C GLY A 98 3.23 10.52 -19.33
N PHE A 99 4.43 11.02 -19.56
CA PHE A 99 5.37 11.41 -18.53
C PHE A 99 5.76 12.89 -18.66
N LYS A 100 6.01 13.54 -17.53
CA LYS A 100 6.50 14.92 -17.47
C LYS A 100 7.79 14.98 -16.66
N SER A 101 8.84 15.58 -17.24
CA SER A 101 10.06 15.86 -16.50
C SER A 101 9.78 16.90 -15.42
N ILE A 102 10.21 16.62 -14.18
CA ILE A 102 10.00 17.47 -13.01
C ILE A 102 11.30 17.68 -12.23
N PRO A 103 11.45 18.79 -11.51
CA PRO A 103 12.41 18.88 -10.43
C PRO A 103 11.93 18.00 -9.26
N PHE A 104 12.84 17.21 -8.67
CA PHE A 104 12.48 16.31 -7.58
C PHE A 104 13.71 16.04 -6.70
N ASP A 105 13.61 16.36 -5.41
CA ASP A 105 14.68 16.13 -4.44
C ASP A 105 14.47 14.79 -3.73
N LYS A 106 15.05 13.73 -4.27
CA LYS A 106 14.97 12.40 -3.70
C LYS A 106 15.55 12.26 -2.29
N SER A 107 16.36 13.20 -1.82
CA SER A 107 16.91 13.16 -0.46
C SER A 107 15.85 13.37 0.61
N LEU A 108 14.70 13.90 0.23
CA LEU A 108 13.53 14.10 1.10
C LEU A 108 12.58 12.91 1.11
N CYS A 109 12.76 11.96 0.17
CA CYS A 109 11.98 10.72 0.14
C CYS A 109 12.36 9.80 1.28
N LYS A 110 11.44 8.93 1.67
CA LYS A 110 11.70 7.88 2.65
C LYS A 110 11.92 6.54 1.95
N GLU A 111 12.62 5.65 2.62
CA GLU A 111 12.58 4.24 2.25
C GLU A 111 11.22 3.69 2.70
N PRO A 112 10.62 2.75 1.94
CA PRO A 112 9.41 2.08 2.40
C PRO A 112 9.70 1.49 3.77
N VAL A 113 8.86 1.77 4.73
CA VAL A 113 8.81 0.92 5.93
C VAL A 113 8.35 -0.43 5.40
N GLU A 114 9.17 -1.47 5.52
CA GLU A 114 8.75 -2.80 5.10
C GLU A 114 7.41 -3.10 5.80
N ALA A 115 6.35 -3.23 5.02
CA ALA A 115 5.09 -3.73 5.54
C ALA A 115 5.41 -5.06 6.23
N GLY A 116 5.24 -5.10 7.56
CA GLY A 116 5.57 -6.26 8.35
C GLY A 116 6.91 -6.23 9.09
N SER A 117 7.69 -5.14 9.08
CA SER A 117 8.87 -5.01 9.95
C SER A 117 8.53 -4.60 11.39
N GLY A 118 7.26 -4.25 11.64
CA GLY A 118 6.72 -3.87 12.93
C GLY A 118 5.88 -4.97 13.58
N LYS A 119 5.73 -4.89 14.90
CA LYS A 119 4.71 -5.64 15.63
C LYS A 119 3.54 -4.72 15.95
N ILE A 120 2.34 -5.24 15.81
CA ILE A 120 1.13 -4.56 16.25
C ILE A 120 0.56 -5.24 17.48
N SER A 121 0.05 -4.42 18.40
CA SER A 121 -0.70 -4.90 19.58
C SER A 121 -2.16 -5.00 19.22
N VAL A 122 -2.71 -6.20 19.29
CA VAL A 122 -4.09 -6.47 18.91
C VAL A 122 -4.86 -7.14 20.04
N LEU A 123 -6.17 -6.89 20.12
CA LEU A 123 -7.05 -7.55 21.07
C LEU A 123 -7.54 -8.88 20.49
N LEU A 124 -6.91 -9.98 20.91
CA LEU A 124 -7.36 -11.32 20.53
C LEU A 124 -8.62 -11.69 21.29
N VAL A 125 -9.68 -12.00 20.53
CA VAL A 125 -10.98 -12.44 21.06
C VAL A 125 -11.28 -13.85 20.55
N GLU A 126 -11.21 -14.84 21.45
CA GLU A 126 -11.50 -16.25 21.15
C GLU A 126 -12.88 -16.66 21.71
N PRO A 127 -13.56 -17.65 21.09
CA PRO A 127 -14.82 -18.16 21.62
C PRO A 127 -14.68 -18.64 23.07
N ASN A 128 -15.61 -18.24 23.93
CA ASN A 128 -15.68 -18.64 25.33
C ASN A 128 -14.44 -18.30 26.19
N LYS A 129 -13.59 -17.38 25.73
CA LYS A 129 -12.44 -16.91 26.50
C LYS A 129 -12.51 -15.40 26.73
N TYR A 130 -11.82 -14.92 27.76
CA TYR A 130 -11.63 -13.49 27.95
C TYR A 130 -10.71 -12.92 26.88
N PRO A 131 -11.00 -11.72 26.37
CA PRO A 131 -10.10 -11.01 25.46
C PRO A 131 -8.72 -10.79 26.08
N LYS A 132 -7.68 -10.87 25.27
CA LYS A 132 -6.31 -10.62 25.72
C LYS A 132 -5.54 -9.83 24.67
N MET A 133 -4.67 -8.94 25.10
CA MET A 133 -3.72 -8.28 24.23
C MET A 133 -2.63 -9.26 23.82
N ILE A 134 -2.31 -9.27 22.54
CA ILE A 134 -1.18 -10.00 21.97
C ILE A 134 -0.41 -9.09 21.02
N GLU A 135 0.86 -9.39 20.82
CA GLU A 135 1.66 -8.78 19.75
C GLU A 135 1.77 -9.78 18.59
N ILE A 136 1.52 -9.31 17.39
CA ILE A 136 1.72 -10.06 16.15
C ILE A 136 2.55 -9.23 15.19
N ASP A 137 3.20 -9.87 14.23
CA ASP A 137 3.84 -9.16 13.15
C ASP A 137 2.76 -8.46 12.28
N ASP A 138 3.05 -7.24 11.83
CA ASP A 138 2.14 -6.48 10.98
C ASP A 138 2.20 -7.00 9.54
N THR A 139 1.72 -8.23 9.37
CA THR A 139 1.70 -8.94 8.08
C THR A 139 0.38 -9.68 7.89
N LEU A 140 0.00 -9.86 6.62
CA LEU A 140 -1.17 -10.65 6.26
C LEU A 140 -1.07 -12.08 6.81
N GLU A 141 0.09 -12.70 6.69
CA GLU A 141 0.34 -14.07 7.13
C GLU A 141 0.19 -14.23 8.64
N ALA A 142 0.62 -13.23 9.42
CA ALA A 142 0.44 -13.25 10.87
C ALA A 142 -1.05 -13.11 11.25
N MET A 143 -1.79 -12.24 10.59
CA MET A 143 -3.23 -12.10 10.77
C MET A 143 -3.97 -13.38 10.40
N GLN A 144 -3.68 -13.97 9.24
CA GLN A 144 -4.24 -15.26 8.80
C GLN A 144 -3.91 -16.39 9.77
N ALA A 145 -2.69 -16.44 10.30
CA ALA A 145 -2.32 -17.44 11.30
C ALA A 145 -3.14 -17.31 12.60
N VAL A 146 -3.44 -16.08 13.02
CA VAL A 146 -4.26 -15.82 14.20
C VAL A 146 -5.71 -16.23 14.00
N VAL A 147 -6.31 -15.93 12.86
CA VAL A 147 -7.72 -16.28 12.58
C VAL A 147 -7.89 -17.71 12.05
N GLY A 148 -6.81 -18.33 11.58
CA GLY A 148 -6.79 -19.71 11.11
C GLY A 148 -7.32 -19.91 9.69
N GLY A 149 -7.06 -18.97 8.79
CA GLY A 149 -7.46 -18.99 7.37
C GLY A 149 -7.50 -17.62 6.75
N ASP A 150 -8.16 -17.50 5.61
CA ASP A 150 -8.31 -16.22 4.93
C ASP A 150 -9.08 -15.22 5.79
N ILE A 151 -8.77 -13.94 5.63
CA ILE A 151 -9.30 -12.89 6.49
C ILE A 151 -10.42 -12.11 5.82
N GLU A 152 -11.43 -11.77 6.59
CA GLU A 152 -12.45 -10.76 6.30
C GLU A 152 -12.27 -9.61 7.28
N GLU A 153 -12.32 -8.38 6.78
CA GLU A 153 -12.30 -7.15 7.58
C GLU A 153 -13.73 -6.64 7.76
N TYR A 154 -14.10 -6.34 8.99
CA TYR A 154 -15.39 -5.78 9.34
C TYR A 154 -15.20 -4.53 10.21
N MET A 155 -15.73 -3.39 9.77
CA MET A 155 -15.64 -2.09 10.46
C MET A 155 -17.03 -1.67 10.97
N PRO A 156 -17.50 -2.18 12.14
CA PRO A 156 -18.83 -1.90 12.64
C PRO A 156 -18.93 -0.59 13.45
N PHE A 157 -17.82 0.07 13.71
CA PHE A 157 -17.75 1.25 14.57
C PHE A 157 -17.45 2.51 13.74
N GLU A 158 -17.81 3.68 14.25
CA GLU A 158 -17.45 4.97 13.66
C GLU A 158 -15.96 5.32 13.90
N ASP A 159 -15.34 4.67 14.88
CA ASP A 159 -13.91 4.80 15.17
C ASP A 159 -13.07 3.96 14.16
N GLU A 160 -11.81 4.29 14.02
CA GLU A 160 -10.83 3.56 13.18
C GLU A 160 -10.45 2.21 13.83
N VAL A 161 -11.45 1.36 14.03
CA VAL A 161 -11.29 0.01 14.60
C VAL A 161 -11.83 -1.02 13.63
N ALA A 162 -10.94 -1.90 13.16
CA ALA A 162 -11.30 -3.03 12.32
C ALA A 162 -11.37 -4.33 13.14
N ILE A 163 -12.33 -5.16 12.81
CA ILE A 163 -12.41 -6.54 13.28
C ILE A 163 -11.93 -7.45 12.17
N ILE A 164 -10.82 -8.14 12.39
CA ILE A 164 -10.31 -9.12 11.44
C ILE A 164 -10.80 -10.51 11.83
N CYS A 165 -11.44 -11.20 10.90
CA CYS A 165 -12.03 -12.50 11.15
C CYS A 165 -11.78 -13.51 10.02
N ASN A 166 -12.01 -14.80 10.31
CA ASN A 166 -11.90 -15.84 9.30
C ASN A 166 -13.09 -15.73 8.32
N GLU A 167 -12.79 -15.48 7.03
CA GLU A 167 -13.77 -15.28 5.98
C GLU A 167 -14.71 -16.49 5.82
N GLU A 168 -14.16 -17.69 5.86
CA GLU A 168 -14.90 -18.93 5.69
C GLU A 168 -15.41 -19.54 7.00
N GLY A 169 -15.25 -18.86 8.11
CA GLY A 169 -15.54 -19.41 9.44
C GLY A 169 -16.95 -19.95 9.59
N LYS A 170 -17.96 -19.30 9.00
CA LYS A 170 -19.36 -19.76 9.02
C LYS A 170 -19.57 -20.99 8.13
N VAL A 171 -18.94 -21.01 6.96
CA VAL A 171 -19.05 -22.12 5.98
C VAL A 171 -18.36 -23.36 6.51
N ASN A 172 -17.22 -23.21 7.15
CA ASN A 172 -16.42 -24.29 7.72
C ASN A 172 -16.93 -24.76 9.10
N GLY A 173 -18.06 -24.22 9.58
CA GLY A 173 -18.68 -24.63 10.84
C GLY A 173 -17.83 -24.38 12.09
N LEU A 174 -16.99 -23.37 12.03
CA LEU A 174 -16.19 -23.00 13.21
C LEU A 174 -17.12 -22.51 14.34
N THR A 175 -16.71 -22.60 15.60
CA THR A 175 -17.51 -22.18 16.75
C THR A 175 -17.83 -20.69 16.73
N PRO A 176 -19.08 -20.23 16.78
CA PRO A 176 -19.40 -18.81 16.83
C PRO A 176 -18.73 -18.13 18.04
N ASN A 177 -18.22 -16.91 17.83
CA ASN A 177 -17.57 -16.16 18.89
C ASN A 177 -18.60 -15.39 19.72
N ARG A 178 -18.86 -14.16 19.34
CA ARG A 178 -19.82 -13.28 20.04
C ARG A 178 -20.46 -12.32 19.04
N THR A 179 -21.59 -11.77 19.43
CA THR A 179 -22.30 -10.77 18.63
C THR A 179 -21.62 -9.41 18.77
N VAL A 180 -21.42 -8.72 17.68
CA VAL A 180 -21.03 -7.31 17.67
C VAL A 180 -22.28 -6.47 17.93
N TYR A 181 -22.17 -5.44 18.74
CA TYR A 181 -23.31 -4.60 19.14
C TYR A 181 -24.04 -4.02 17.93
N GLY A 182 -25.35 -4.20 17.88
CA GLY A 182 -26.20 -3.71 16.79
C GLY A 182 -26.43 -4.66 15.64
N GLU A 183 -25.66 -5.74 15.53
CA GLU A 183 -25.83 -6.75 14.49
C GLU A 183 -26.58 -7.99 15.02
N PRO A 184 -27.63 -8.47 14.32
CA PRO A 184 -28.39 -9.65 14.76
C PRO A 184 -27.65 -10.97 14.52
N GLN A 185 -26.51 -10.94 13.84
CA GLN A 185 -25.72 -12.12 13.53
C GLN A 185 -24.42 -12.12 14.34
N ALA A 186 -24.14 -13.25 14.98
CA ALA A 186 -22.81 -13.49 15.53
C ALA A 186 -21.78 -13.37 14.40
N VAL A 187 -20.75 -12.58 14.62
CA VAL A 187 -19.58 -12.60 13.76
C VAL A 187 -19.10 -14.04 13.77
N GLY A 188 -19.05 -14.66 12.58
CA GLY A 188 -18.68 -16.08 12.47
C GLY A 188 -17.38 -16.34 13.17
N SER A 189 -17.30 -17.42 13.83
CA SER A 189 -16.19 -18.14 14.38
C SER A 189 -14.84 -17.50 14.24
N VAL A 190 -14.34 -16.85 15.28
CA VAL A 190 -13.36 -15.86 15.04
C VAL A 190 -12.42 -15.74 16.20
N ARG A 191 -11.19 -15.76 15.86
CA ARG A 191 -10.22 -14.95 16.57
C ARG A 191 -10.34 -13.54 15.96
N CYS A 192 -10.96 -12.58 16.65
CA CYS A 192 -10.95 -11.19 16.24
C CYS A 192 -9.64 -10.56 16.69
N VAL A 193 -9.07 -9.77 15.83
CA VAL A 193 -7.84 -9.04 16.09
C VAL A 193 -8.14 -7.56 16.10
#